data_8d131c20048450ba6c8c8b13ea91cc8f
#
_entry.id   8d131c20048450ba6c8c8b13ea91cc8f
#
_cell.length_a   1.000
_cell.length_b   1.000
_cell.length_c   1.000
_cell.angle_alpha   90.00
_cell.angle_beta   90.00
_cell.angle_gamma   90.00
#
_symmetry.space_group_name_H-M   'P 1'
#
loop_
_entity.id
_entity.type
_entity.pdbx_description
1 polymer ?
#
loop_
_entity_poly.entity_id
_entity_poly.type
_entity_poly.pdbx_seq_one_letter_code
_entity_poly.pdbx_strand_id
1 'polypeptide(L)'
;YLYLSMVFFGLTFYCYGIAAYSVTAFLFVFFMWCLWKRRLKFREGLLCALIFTVVALPEVIVLGINAVHFDRTISTPLFTMPYFPDSVRSADILLLNFSFAQLGKNAWALFSHVFLQLPDIFFNSIPAFGPLYHVSIPFVFVGIIVFTIQLFREKSIEKQTRMLALWGFLVTGIWVGLITYEVNINRVNIIFYPIILLCAYGIGLAVRKWKKLWPVVVAAYGISSILFFGTYFTTYAEESREYYNKDFMEAVAEADSLEEYESLYITGNLGWQFNRDATEILTQYVCKIDAQYYQGKSNVSNGRELPAYADRYHYIYPEQQAAELVEMVGDGLLVLYQGDLQYIDFSYDVVDTVGDYLLLTVQN
;
A
#
# COMPACT_ATOMS: atom_id res chain seq x y z
N TYR A 1 6.48 -12.10 -29.24
CA TYR A 1 6.66 -11.71 -27.84
C TYR A 1 6.48 -10.21 -27.61
N LEU A 2 6.95 -9.33 -28.52
CA LEU A 2 6.91 -7.87 -28.35
C LEU A 2 5.48 -7.35 -28.11
N TYR A 3 4.52 -7.72 -28.96
CA TYR A 3 3.12 -7.28 -28.84
C TYR A 3 2.42 -7.88 -27.61
N LEU A 4 2.75 -9.13 -27.29
CA LEU A 4 2.23 -9.79 -26.09
C LEU A 4 2.71 -9.09 -24.81
N SER A 5 3.98 -8.64 -24.79
CA SER A 5 4.47 -7.86 -23.63
C SER A 5 3.72 -6.54 -23.45
N MET A 6 3.26 -5.90 -24.54
CA MET A 6 2.44 -4.68 -24.43
C MET A 6 1.07 -4.93 -23.81
N VAL A 7 0.47 -6.11 -24.06
CA VAL A 7 -0.76 -6.51 -23.38
C VAL A 7 -0.50 -6.62 -21.86
N PHE A 8 0.58 -7.31 -21.45
CA PHE A 8 0.89 -7.43 -20.02
C PHE A 8 1.24 -6.09 -19.38
N PHE A 9 1.96 -5.23 -20.06
CA PHE A 9 2.22 -3.87 -19.55
C PHE A 9 0.92 -3.05 -19.44
N GLY A 10 -0.02 -3.17 -20.37
CA GLY A 10 -1.33 -2.54 -20.26
C GLY A 10 -2.14 -3.06 -19.07
N LEU A 11 -2.09 -4.38 -18.81
CA LEU A 11 -2.77 -5.01 -17.68
C LEU A 11 -2.23 -4.56 -16.31
N THR A 12 -0.97 -4.10 -16.23
CA THR A 12 -0.43 -3.61 -14.94
C THR A 12 -1.15 -2.39 -14.40
N PHE A 13 -1.86 -1.63 -15.26
CA PHE A 13 -2.67 -0.48 -14.83
C PHE A 13 -3.80 -0.88 -13.89
N TYR A 14 -4.33 -2.09 -14.04
CA TYR A 14 -5.40 -2.63 -13.19
C TYR A 14 -4.91 -3.23 -11.86
N CYS A 15 -3.58 -3.29 -11.65
CA CYS A 15 -3.02 -3.88 -10.44
C CYS A 15 -2.85 -2.85 -9.31
N TYR A 16 -2.20 -1.73 -9.61
CA TYR A 16 -1.91 -0.69 -8.63
C TYR A 16 -1.73 0.67 -9.31
N GLY A 17 -2.40 1.72 -8.82
CA GLY A 17 -2.44 3.03 -9.49
C GLY A 17 -1.08 3.64 -9.81
N ILE A 18 -0.05 3.40 -9.01
CA ILE A 18 1.33 3.85 -9.27
C ILE A 18 1.95 3.20 -10.53
N ALA A 19 1.47 2.01 -10.93
CA ALA A 19 1.95 1.36 -12.14
C ALA A 19 1.67 2.21 -13.40
N ALA A 20 0.59 2.96 -13.42
CA ALA A 20 0.26 3.87 -14.52
C ALA A 20 1.40 4.86 -14.80
N TYR A 21 1.99 5.44 -13.77
CA TYR A 21 3.10 6.40 -13.89
C TYR A 21 4.44 5.72 -14.16
N SER A 22 4.72 4.62 -13.47
CA SER A 22 6.00 3.92 -13.56
C SER A 22 6.17 3.23 -14.91
N VAL A 23 5.17 2.45 -15.33
CA VAL A 23 5.23 1.68 -16.60
C VAL A 23 5.22 2.61 -17.80
N THR A 24 4.40 3.67 -17.78
CA THR A 24 4.38 4.64 -18.88
C THR A 24 5.72 5.34 -19.03
N ALA A 25 6.33 5.83 -17.95
CA ALA A 25 7.65 6.45 -17.97
C ALA A 25 8.73 5.47 -18.47
N PHE A 26 8.73 4.25 -17.95
CA PHE A 26 9.66 3.20 -18.40
C PHE A 26 9.54 2.92 -19.89
N LEU A 27 8.33 2.63 -20.35
CA LEU A 27 8.08 2.31 -21.76
C LEU A 27 8.46 3.48 -22.67
N PHE A 28 8.11 4.72 -22.31
CA PHE A 28 8.47 5.89 -23.08
C PHE A 28 9.98 6.00 -23.30
N VAL A 29 10.76 5.97 -22.20
CA VAL A 29 12.23 6.07 -22.27
C VAL A 29 12.83 4.89 -23.03
N PHE A 30 12.35 3.67 -22.76
CA PHE A 30 12.87 2.47 -23.39
C PHE A 30 12.56 2.38 -24.88
N PHE A 31 11.34 2.76 -25.30
CA PHE A 31 10.98 2.84 -26.71
C PHE A 31 11.77 3.92 -27.46
N MET A 32 11.94 5.11 -26.86
CA MET A 32 12.75 6.17 -27.48
C MET A 32 14.19 5.70 -27.72
N TRP A 33 14.77 4.99 -26.75
CA TRP A 33 16.08 4.35 -26.93
C TRP A 33 16.08 3.33 -28.07
N CYS A 34 15.11 2.41 -28.10
CA CYS A 34 15.03 1.38 -29.13
C CYS A 34 14.87 1.96 -30.54
N LEU A 35 14.07 3.01 -30.69
CA LEU A 35 13.90 3.75 -31.94
C LEU A 35 15.23 4.45 -32.35
N TRP A 36 15.85 5.16 -31.40
CA TRP A 36 17.13 5.84 -31.66
C TRP A 36 18.24 4.87 -32.10
N LYS A 37 18.32 3.73 -31.45
CA LYS A 37 19.29 2.67 -31.81
C LYS A 37 18.83 1.78 -32.96
N ARG A 38 17.72 2.10 -33.63
CA ARG A 38 17.13 1.33 -34.74
C ARG A 38 16.88 -0.13 -34.42
N ARG A 39 16.62 -0.46 -33.13
CA ARG A 39 16.23 -1.81 -32.67
C ARG A 39 14.76 -2.09 -32.86
N LEU A 40 13.96 -1.06 -33.11
CA LEU A 40 12.53 -1.12 -33.35
C LEU A 40 12.22 -0.24 -34.55
N LYS A 41 11.38 -0.71 -35.47
CA LYS A 41 10.85 0.11 -36.55
C LYS A 41 9.75 1.03 -36.01
N PHE A 42 9.61 2.22 -36.55
CA PHE A 42 8.60 3.18 -36.11
C PHE A 42 7.17 2.59 -36.15
N ARG A 43 6.84 1.81 -37.21
CA ARG A 43 5.53 1.14 -37.34
C ARG A 43 5.30 0.09 -36.24
N GLU A 44 6.33 -0.66 -35.86
CA GLU A 44 6.25 -1.65 -34.77
C GLU A 44 6.06 -0.92 -33.41
N GLY A 45 6.76 0.19 -33.20
CA GLY A 45 6.59 1.06 -32.03
C GLY A 45 5.17 1.62 -31.93
N LEU A 46 4.62 2.10 -33.05
CA LEU A 46 3.25 2.62 -33.11
C LEU A 46 2.22 1.51 -32.77
N LEU A 47 2.40 0.31 -33.31
CA LEU A 47 1.52 -0.82 -33.01
C LEU A 47 1.64 -1.25 -31.54
N CYS A 48 2.85 -1.22 -30.97
CA CYS A 48 3.06 -1.47 -29.54
C CYS A 48 2.32 -0.44 -28.68
N ALA A 49 2.44 0.84 -29.01
CA ALA A 49 1.75 1.92 -28.33
C ALA A 49 0.22 1.78 -28.43
N LEU A 50 -0.29 1.41 -29.62
CA LEU A 50 -1.72 1.16 -29.84
C LEU A 50 -2.23 0.01 -28.96
N ILE A 51 -1.54 -1.15 -28.96
CA ILE A 51 -1.93 -2.30 -28.15
C ILE A 51 -1.94 -1.95 -26.67
N PHE A 52 -0.87 -1.32 -26.19
CA PHE A 52 -0.76 -0.85 -24.81
C PHE A 52 -1.91 0.09 -24.44
N THR A 53 -2.16 1.10 -25.27
CA THR A 53 -3.22 2.09 -25.05
C THR A 53 -4.61 1.45 -25.03
N VAL A 54 -4.92 0.56 -25.97
CA VAL A 54 -6.23 -0.12 -26.02
C VAL A 54 -6.47 -0.95 -24.77
N VAL A 55 -5.46 -1.66 -24.26
CA VAL A 55 -5.58 -2.45 -23.06
C VAL A 55 -5.69 -1.56 -21.80
N ALA A 56 -4.90 -0.51 -21.71
CA ALA A 56 -4.89 0.39 -20.54
C ALA A 56 -6.05 1.41 -20.54
N LEU A 57 -6.74 1.62 -21.67
CA LEU A 57 -7.69 2.71 -21.88
C LEU A 57 -8.80 2.81 -20.83
N PRO A 58 -9.48 1.72 -20.42
CA PRO A 58 -10.52 1.82 -19.39
C PRO A 58 -9.99 2.42 -18.08
N GLU A 59 -8.83 1.96 -17.61
CA GLU A 59 -8.23 2.47 -16.38
C GLU A 59 -7.74 3.92 -16.53
N VAL A 60 -7.17 4.27 -17.68
CA VAL A 60 -6.78 5.66 -17.98
C VAL A 60 -8.00 6.60 -17.95
N ILE A 61 -9.16 6.13 -18.44
CA ILE A 61 -10.41 6.92 -18.35
C ILE A 61 -10.86 7.04 -16.89
N VAL A 62 -10.83 5.97 -16.08
CA VAL A 62 -11.16 6.03 -14.64
C VAL A 62 -10.26 7.02 -13.93
N LEU A 63 -8.95 6.93 -14.14
CA LEU A 63 -7.99 7.89 -13.56
C LEU A 63 -8.29 9.34 -14.00
N GLY A 64 -8.61 9.52 -15.29
CA GLY A 64 -8.96 10.83 -15.84
C GLY A 64 -10.25 11.40 -15.26
N ILE A 65 -11.33 10.62 -15.19
CA ILE A 65 -12.62 11.00 -14.60
C ILE A 65 -12.43 11.48 -13.16
N ASN A 66 -11.68 10.71 -12.37
CA ASN A 66 -11.44 11.01 -10.96
C ASN A 66 -10.46 12.18 -10.77
N ALA A 67 -9.46 12.33 -11.63
CA ALA A 67 -8.50 13.44 -11.55
C ALA A 67 -9.12 14.81 -11.88
N VAL A 68 -10.10 14.86 -12.80
CA VAL A 68 -10.79 16.11 -13.18
C VAL A 68 -12.13 16.30 -12.44
N HIS A 69 -12.45 15.44 -11.48
CA HIS A 69 -13.74 15.46 -10.76
C HIS A 69 -14.96 15.49 -11.69
N PHE A 70 -14.92 14.67 -12.73
CA PHE A 70 -16.02 14.52 -13.67
C PHE A 70 -17.10 13.63 -13.02
N ASP A 71 -18.04 14.27 -12.34
CA ASP A 71 -19.10 13.63 -11.51
C ASP A 71 -20.07 12.75 -12.34
N ARG A 72 -19.52 11.77 -13.05
CA ARG A 72 -20.29 10.78 -13.83
C ARG A 72 -19.57 9.46 -13.95
N THR A 73 -20.29 8.39 -13.67
CA THR A 73 -19.89 7.02 -14.03
C THR A 73 -20.18 6.80 -15.51
N ILE A 74 -19.20 6.31 -16.25
CA ILE A 74 -19.34 5.95 -17.66
C ILE A 74 -19.52 4.44 -17.76
N SER A 75 -20.69 3.99 -18.25
CA SER A 75 -20.97 2.57 -18.47
C SER A 75 -20.99 2.24 -19.95
N THR A 76 -20.34 1.16 -20.32
CA THR A 76 -20.33 0.57 -21.65
C THR A 76 -20.85 -0.87 -21.58
N PRO A 77 -21.18 -1.52 -22.71
CA PRO A 77 -21.58 -2.93 -22.69
C PRO A 77 -20.53 -3.90 -22.15
N LEU A 78 -19.25 -3.50 -22.14
CA LEU A 78 -18.12 -4.37 -21.74
C LEU A 78 -17.62 -4.07 -20.33
N PHE A 79 -17.67 -2.81 -19.87
CA PHE A 79 -17.15 -2.40 -18.56
C PHE A 79 -17.76 -1.08 -18.10
N THR A 80 -17.73 -0.87 -16.78
CA THR A 80 -18.13 0.38 -16.13
C THR A 80 -16.91 1.08 -15.57
N MET A 81 -16.80 2.39 -15.81
CA MET A 81 -15.72 3.26 -15.33
C MET A 81 -16.32 4.19 -14.25
N PRO A 82 -16.17 3.86 -12.98
CA PRO A 82 -16.82 4.58 -11.90
C PRO A 82 -16.14 5.91 -11.59
N TYR A 83 -16.94 6.88 -11.18
CA TYR A 83 -16.49 8.05 -10.46
C TYR A 83 -16.52 7.76 -8.95
N PHE A 84 -15.46 8.13 -8.26
CA PHE A 84 -15.31 7.98 -6.81
C PHE A 84 -15.17 9.38 -6.20
N PRO A 85 -16.26 9.96 -5.62
CA PRO A 85 -16.25 11.34 -5.12
C PRO A 85 -15.21 11.58 -4.03
N ASP A 86 -14.98 10.60 -3.18
CA ASP A 86 -14.05 10.68 -2.04
C ASP A 86 -12.65 10.16 -2.37
N SER A 87 -12.37 9.82 -3.63
CA SER A 87 -11.06 9.33 -4.05
C SER A 87 -10.05 10.45 -4.15
N VAL A 88 -9.24 10.61 -3.10
CA VAL A 88 -8.19 11.64 -3.00
C VAL A 88 -6.86 11.20 -3.65
N ARG A 89 -6.78 9.98 -4.19
CA ARG A 89 -5.51 9.42 -4.69
C ARG A 89 -4.87 10.20 -5.86
N SER A 90 -5.66 10.94 -6.62
CA SER A 90 -5.15 11.84 -7.66
C SER A 90 -4.44 13.07 -7.08
N ALA A 91 -4.78 13.50 -5.87
CA ALA A 91 -4.13 14.60 -5.17
C ALA A 91 -2.73 14.22 -4.62
N ASP A 92 -2.45 12.92 -4.51
CA ASP A 92 -1.16 12.40 -4.03
C ASP A 92 -0.02 12.53 -5.06
N ILE A 93 -0.23 13.24 -6.17
CA ILE A 93 0.77 13.40 -7.23
C ILE A 93 1.22 14.84 -7.33
N LEU A 94 2.51 15.03 -7.09
CA LEU A 94 3.18 16.33 -7.12
C LEU A 94 3.06 17.07 -8.46
N LEU A 95 2.83 16.35 -9.57
CA LEU A 95 2.66 16.96 -10.89
C LEU A 95 1.45 17.88 -11.00
N LEU A 96 0.41 17.63 -10.22
CA LEU A 96 -0.82 18.45 -10.19
C LEU A 96 -0.66 19.68 -9.28
N ASN A 97 0.16 19.56 -8.21
CA ASN A 97 0.43 20.62 -7.24
C ASN A 97 1.93 20.76 -7.02
N PHE A 98 2.65 21.20 -8.05
CA PHE A 98 4.11 21.21 -8.04
C PHE A 98 4.72 22.12 -6.99
N SER A 99 5.67 21.56 -6.20
CA SER A 99 6.45 22.27 -5.20
C SER A 99 7.89 21.78 -5.19
N PHE A 100 8.86 22.70 -5.38
CA PHE A 100 10.28 22.39 -5.25
C PHE A 100 10.67 21.92 -3.84
N ALA A 101 10.01 22.47 -2.82
CA ALA A 101 10.25 22.06 -1.43
C ALA A 101 9.83 20.60 -1.22
N GLN A 102 8.66 20.20 -1.75
CA GLN A 102 8.19 18.81 -1.69
C GLN A 102 9.08 17.88 -2.51
N LEU A 103 9.53 18.30 -3.69
CA LEU A 103 10.49 17.53 -4.49
C LEU A 103 11.79 17.27 -3.72
N GLY A 104 12.30 18.26 -2.99
CA GLY A 104 13.46 18.10 -2.11
C GLY A 104 13.22 17.13 -0.95
N LYS A 105 12.04 17.20 -0.30
CA LYS A 105 11.64 16.23 0.74
C LYS A 105 11.56 14.81 0.17
N ASN A 106 10.96 14.64 -1.01
CA ASN A 106 10.84 13.35 -1.67
C ASN A 106 12.21 12.76 -2.03
N ALA A 107 13.12 13.57 -2.57
CA ALA A 107 14.49 13.14 -2.86
C ALA A 107 15.23 12.69 -1.60
N TRP A 108 15.07 13.43 -0.50
CA TRP A 108 15.63 13.05 0.80
C TRP A 108 15.02 11.76 1.34
N ALA A 109 13.69 11.61 1.28
CA ALA A 109 13.00 10.41 1.73
C ALA A 109 13.47 9.18 0.93
N LEU A 110 13.54 9.28 -0.41
CA LEU A 110 14.11 8.21 -1.26
C LEU A 110 15.52 7.84 -0.85
N PHE A 111 16.39 8.83 -0.66
CA PHE A 111 17.75 8.58 -0.24
C PHE A 111 17.80 7.89 1.13
N SER A 112 16.98 8.37 2.07
CA SER A 112 16.90 7.86 3.43
C SER A 112 16.43 6.40 3.47
N HIS A 113 15.36 6.07 2.75
CA HIS A 113 14.82 4.71 2.74
C HIS A 113 15.73 3.73 2.00
N VAL A 114 16.35 4.15 0.89
CA VAL A 114 17.15 3.24 0.04
C VAL A 114 18.58 3.09 0.56
N PHE A 115 19.25 4.18 0.93
CA PHE A 115 20.68 4.16 1.28
C PHE A 115 20.95 4.24 2.78
N LEU A 116 20.15 4.97 3.55
CA LEU A 116 20.28 5.01 5.00
C LEU A 116 19.44 3.92 5.68
N GLN A 117 18.58 3.21 4.92
CA GLN A 117 17.71 2.14 5.42
C GLN A 117 16.79 2.58 6.55
N LEU A 118 16.41 3.87 6.56
CA LEU A 118 15.49 4.39 7.56
C LEU A 118 14.07 3.87 7.27
N PRO A 119 13.34 3.45 8.30
CA PRO A 119 11.94 3.07 8.16
C PRO A 119 11.09 4.30 7.80
N ASP A 120 9.92 4.05 7.24
CA ASP A 120 8.88 5.05 7.01
C ASP A 120 7.65 4.77 7.89
N ILE A 121 6.78 3.89 7.46
CA ILE A 121 5.63 3.43 8.22
C ILE A 121 5.86 2.00 8.71
N PHE A 122 5.23 1.67 9.82
CA PHE A 122 5.42 0.40 10.53
C PHE A 122 5.32 -0.83 9.62
N PHE A 123 4.33 -0.87 8.72
CA PHE A 123 4.05 -2.04 7.86
C PHE A 123 5.10 -2.32 6.78
N ASN A 124 5.96 -1.35 6.46
CA ASN A 124 6.84 -1.44 5.28
C ASN A 124 8.21 -2.05 5.57
N SER A 125 8.69 -1.92 6.81
CA SER A 125 10.00 -2.48 7.19
C SER A 125 10.17 -2.55 8.70
N ILE A 126 10.93 -3.54 9.15
CA ILE A 126 11.37 -3.61 10.55
C ILE A 126 12.53 -2.62 10.73
N PRO A 127 12.43 -1.65 11.65
CA PRO A 127 13.39 -0.54 11.78
C PRO A 127 14.86 -1.00 11.92
N ALA A 128 15.10 -2.11 12.63
CA ALA A 128 16.45 -2.63 12.86
C ALA A 128 17.15 -3.17 11.61
N PHE A 129 16.39 -3.53 10.55
CA PHE A 129 16.92 -4.17 9.34
C PHE A 129 16.79 -3.30 8.09
N GLY A 130 15.84 -2.37 8.08
CA GLY A 130 15.50 -1.57 6.90
C GLY A 130 14.89 -2.39 5.76
N PRO A 131 14.62 -1.74 4.60
CA PRO A 131 14.09 -2.42 3.41
C PRO A 131 15.06 -3.44 2.79
N LEU A 132 16.35 -3.21 2.97
CA LEU A 132 17.44 -4.13 2.62
C LEU A 132 18.33 -4.29 3.85
N TYR A 133 18.94 -5.43 4.03
CA TYR A 133 19.91 -5.54 5.13
C TYR A 133 21.05 -4.51 4.98
N HIS A 134 21.43 -3.84 6.06
CA HIS A 134 22.47 -2.81 6.06
C HIS A 134 23.79 -3.30 5.42
N VAL A 135 24.11 -4.60 5.53
CA VAL A 135 25.26 -5.23 4.88
C VAL A 135 25.22 -5.12 3.36
N SER A 136 24.06 -4.90 2.76
CA SER A 136 23.86 -4.77 1.31
C SER A 136 24.41 -3.45 0.75
N ILE A 137 24.41 -2.39 1.55
CA ILE A 137 24.64 -1.02 1.07
C ILE A 137 25.99 -0.82 0.36
N PRO A 138 27.14 -1.28 0.88
CA PRO A 138 28.40 -1.18 0.16
C PRO A 138 28.36 -1.86 -1.22
N PHE A 139 27.69 -3.02 -1.32
CA PHE A 139 27.58 -3.76 -2.57
C PHE A 139 26.63 -3.09 -3.55
N VAL A 140 25.57 -2.44 -3.07
CA VAL A 140 24.68 -1.62 -3.91
C VAL A 140 25.48 -0.50 -4.56
N PHE A 141 26.27 0.26 -3.79
CA PHE A 141 27.12 1.33 -4.34
C PHE A 141 28.12 0.81 -5.37
N VAL A 142 28.86 -0.27 -5.07
CA VAL A 142 29.79 -0.90 -6.01
C VAL A 142 29.06 -1.34 -7.28
N GLY A 143 27.90 -1.98 -7.12
CA GLY A 143 27.06 -2.43 -8.23
C GLY A 143 26.62 -1.29 -9.12
N ILE A 144 26.02 -0.24 -8.56
CA ILE A 144 25.57 0.94 -9.29
C ILE A 144 26.74 1.58 -10.08
N ILE A 145 27.84 1.87 -9.40
CA ILE A 145 28.97 2.57 -10.02
C ILE A 145 29.56 1.75 -11.17
N VAL A 146 29.90 0.47 -10.92
CA VAL A 146 30.56 -0.37 -11.93
C VAL A 146 29.61 -0.68 -13.08
N PHE A 147 28.36 -0.97 -12.79
CA PHE A 147 27.35 -1.24 -13.83
C PHE A 147 27.11 -0.01 -14.72
N THR A 148 27.07 1.20 -14.13
CA THR A 148 26.96 2.45 -14.89
C THR A 148 28.15 2.66 -15.80
N ILE A 149 29.37 2.49 -15.28
CA ILE A 149 30.59 2.63 -16.10
C ILE A 149 30.58 1.62 -17.25
N GLN A 150 30.13 0.39 -17.00
CA GLN A 150 30.03 -0.63 -18.04
C GLN A 150 28.98 -0.31 -19.08
N LEU A 151 27.80 0.23 -18.68
CA LEU A 151 26.76 0.65 -19.60
C LEU A 151 27.30 1.63 -20.66
N PHE A 152 28.11 2.62 -20.23
CA PHE A 152 28.69 3.60 -21.15
C PHE A 152 29.87 3.04 -21.96
N ARG A 153 30.55 2.01 -21.50
CA ARG A 153 31.68 1.36 -22.19
C ARG A 153 31.25 0.22 -23.11
N GLU A 154 30.05 -0.33 -22.93
CA GLU A 154 29.57 -1.47 -23.71
C GLU A 154 29.35 -1.07 -25.18
N LYS A 155 30.01 -1.80 -26.06
CA LYS A 155 29.93 -1.57 -27.51
C LYS A 155 28.81 -2.36 -28.19
N SER A 156 28.42 -3.49 -27.58
CA SER A 156 27.31 -4.30 -28.08
C SER A 156 25.98 -3.62 -27.76
N ILE A 157 25.27 -3.17 -28.80
CA ILE A 157 23.96 -2.53 -28.64
C ILE A 157 22.97 -3.45 -27.92
N GLU A 158 23.03 -4.76 -28.17
CA GLU A 158 22.15 -5.74 -27.52
C GLU A 158 22.40 -5.78 -26.00
N LYS A 159 23.66 -5.91 -25.57
CA LYS A 159 24.00 -5.90 -24.15
C LYS A 159 23.68 -4.55 -23.51
N GLN A 160 23.99 -3.45 -24.19
CA GLN A 160 23.69 -2.11 -23.74
C GLN A 160 22.17 -1.92 -23.54
N THR A 161 21.33 -2.44 -24.44
CA THR A 161 19.87 -2.37 -24.32
C THR A 161 19.36 -3.15 -23.11
N ARG A 162 19.93 -4.35 -22.83
CA ARG A 162 19.57 -5.13 -21.63
C ARG A 162 19.97 -4.41 -20.33
N MET A 163 21.16 -3.80 -20.33
CA MET A 163 21.62 -3.01 -19.18
C MET A 163 20.76 -1.77 -18.98
N LEU A 164 20.33 -1.11 -20.07
CA LEU A 164 19.47 0.04 -20.01
C LEU A 164 18.07 -0.32 -19.47
N ALA A 165 17.57 -1.53 -19.72
CA ALA A 165 16.31 -1.97 -19.15
C ALA A 165 16.37 -1.97 -17.61
N LEU A 166 17.45 -2.49 -17.00
CA LEU A 166 17.64 -2.45 -15.55
C LEU A 166 17.76 -1.01 -15.02
N TRP A 167 18.52 -0.17 -15.73
CA TRP A 167 18.64 1.26 -15.44
C TRP A 167 17.30 1.98 -15.58
N GLY A 168 16.52 1.61 -16.60
CA GLY A 168 15.18 2.14 -16.81
C GLY A 168 14.27 1.89 -15.60
N PHE A 169 14.28 0.69 -15.03
CA PHE A 169 13.52 0.39 -13.81
C PHE A 169 14.00 1.22 -12.61
N LEU A 170 15.31 1.39 -12.44
CA LEU A 170 15.87 2.21 -11.36
C LEU A 170 15.44 3.68 -11.50
N VAL A 171 15.61 4.25 -12.69
CA VAL A 171 15.22 5.65 -12.97
C VAL A 171 13.72 5.84 -12.82
N THR A 172 12.93 4.86 -13.25
CA THR A 172 11.47 4.90 -13.08
C THR A 172 11.07 4.85 -11.61
N GLY A 173 11.73 4.03 -10.79
CA GLY A 173 11.48 4.00 -9.35
C GLY A 173 11.84 5.34 -8.67
N ILE A 174 12.95 5.95 -9.07
CA ILE A 174 13.32 7.30 -8.62
C ILE A 174 12.26 8.32 -9.07
N TRP A 175 11.84 8.27 -10.34
CA TRP A 175 10.81 9.15 -10.89
C TRP A 175 9.51 9.07 -10.09
N VAL A 176 9.00 7.85 -9.84
CA VAL A 176 7.79 7.64 -9.03
C VAL A 176 7.94 8.25 -7.65
N GLY A 177 9.05 8.01 -6.98
CA GLY A 177 9.30 8.58 -5.67
C GLY A 177 9.36 10.11 -5.67
N LEU A 178 9.90 10.72 -6.72
CA LEU A 178 9.97 12.18 -6.84
C LEU A 178 8.60 12.82 -7.06
N ILE A 179 7.70 12.17 -7.80
CA ILE A 179 6.38 12.74 -8.15
C ILE A 179 5.26 12.39 -7.15
N THR A 180 5.46 11.44 -6.26
CA THR A 180 4.47 11.07 -5.24
C THR A 180 4.51 12.07 -4.10
N TYR A 181 3.35 12.54 -3.59
CA TYR A 181 3.31 13.57 -2.54
C TYR A 181 3.94 13.09 -1.24
N GLU A 182 3.67 11.85 -0.84
CA GLU A 182 4.27 11.19 0.32
C GLU A 182 5.03 9.95 -0.14
N VAL A 183 6.35 10.03 -0.05
CA VAL A 183 7.23 8.90 -0.39
C VAL A 183 7.21 7.89 0.74
N ASN A 184 6.83 6.66 0.43
CA ASN A 184 7.01 5.53 1.34
C ASN A 184 7.53 4.31 0.58
N ILE A 185 8.08 3.35 1.30
CA ILE A 185 8.74 2.16 0.76
C ILE A 185 7.78 1.36 -0.14
N ASN A 186 6.51 1.26 0.22
CA ASN A 186 5.50 0.54 -0.56
C ASN A 186 5.21 1.24 -1.90
N ARG A 187 5.07 2.57 -1.90
CA ARG A 187 4.82 3.35 -3.12
C ARG A 187 5.99 3.29 -4.11
N VAL A 188 7.21 3.16 -3.60
CA VAL A 188 8.43 3.11 -4.43
C VAL A 188 9.04 1.72 -4.54
N ASN A 189 8.32 0.68 -4.21
CA ASN A 189 8.84 -0.70 -4.16
C ASN A 189 9.51 -1.17 -5.46
N ILE A 190 9.10 -0.62 -6.61
CA ILE A 190 9.72 -0.90 -7.92
C ILE A 190 11.23 -0.61 -7.95
N ILE A 191 11.73 0.31 -7.10
CA ILE A 191 13.16 0.67 -7.03
C ILE A 191 14.00 -0.47 -6.43
N PHE A 192 13.44 -1.27 -5.54
CA PHE A 192 14.19 -2.33 -4.86
C PHE A 192 14.54 -3.48 -5.78
N TYR A 193 13.72 -3.77 -6.79
CA TYR A 193 14.02 -4.80 -7.76
C TYR A 193 15.39 -4.60 -8.48
N PRO A 194 15.64 -3.47 -9.16
CA PRO A 194 16.95 -3.20 -9.75
C PRO A 194 18.06 -3.05 -8.71
N ILE A 195 17.79 -2.52 -7.52
CA ILE A 195 18.79 -2.37 -6.46
C ILE A 195 19.28 -3.74 -5.95
N ILE A 196 18.38 -4.71 -5.76
CA ILE A 196 18.75 -6.08 -5.37
C ILE A 196 19.65 -6.72 -6.44
N LEU A 197 19.31 -6.55 -7.72
CA LEU A 197 20.15 -7.07 -8.80
C LEU A 197 21.52 -6.40 -8.87
N LEU A 198 21.58 -5.08 -8.66
CA LEU A 198 22.83 -4.33 -8.59
C LEU A 198 23.65 -4.69 -7.36
N CYS A 199 23.02 -4.95 -6.22
CA CYS A 199 23.65 -5.49 -5.02
C CYS A 199 24.30 -6.85 -5.29
N ALA A 200 23.55 -7.79 -5.86
CA ALA A 200 24.04 -9.10 -6.23
C ALA A 200 25.23 -9.02 -7.22
N TYR A 201 25.14 -8.10 -8.18
CA TYR A 201 26.23 -7.81 -9.10
C TYR A 201 27.48 -7.27 -8.37
N GLY A 202 27.30 -6.33 -7.44
CA GLY A 202 28.37 -5.77 -6.59
C GLY A 202 29.05 -6.84 -5.72
N ILE A 203 28.27 -7.73 -5.10
CA ILE A 203 28.77 -8.90 -4.36
C ILE A 203 29.60 -9.78 -5.28
N GLY A 204 29.09 -10.10 -6.48
CA GLY A 204 29.80 -10.92 -7.46
C GLY A 204 31.14 -10.32 -7.86
N LEU A 205 31.22 -9.00 -8.04
CA LEU A 205 32.49 -8.30 -8.32
C LEU A 205 33.46 -8.37 -7.15
N ALA A 206 32.98 -8.09 -5.93
CA ALA A 206 33.82 -8.12 -4.73
C ALA A 206 34.37 -9.51 -4.45
N VAL A 207 33.55 -10.54 -4.55
CA VAL A 207 33.95 -11.94 -4.33
C VAL A 207 34.92 -12.43 -5.42
N ARG A 208 34.75 -12.02 -6.69
CA ARG A 208 35.70 -12.34 -7.77
C ARG A 208 37.07 -11.73 -7.51
N LYS A 209 37.10 -10.51 -6.99
CA LYS A 209 38.35 -9.81 -6.68
C LYS A 209 39.02 -10.36 -5.41
N TRP A 210 38.22 -10.65 -4.40
CA TRP A 210 38.68 -11.14 -3.09
C TRP A 210 37.95 -12.44 -2.73
N LYS A 211 38.45 -13.58 -3.16
CA LYS A 211 37.82 -14.89 -2.95
C LYS A 211 37.52 -15.21 -1.47
N LYS A 212 38.38 -14.72 -0.56
CA LYS A 212 38.17 -14.89 0.91
C LYS A 212 36.96 -14.11 1.48
N LEU A 213 36.37 -13.22 0.69
CA LEU A 213 35.20 -12.42 1.13
C LEU A 213 33.90 -13.24 1.13
N TRP A 214 33.82 -14.27 0.28
CA TRP A 214 32.60 -15.06 0.13
C TRP A 214 32.05 -15.65 1.43
N PRO A 215 32.86 -16.32 2.32
CA PRO A 215 32.29 -16.84 3.58
C PRO A 215 31.81 -15.73 4.51
N VAL A 216 32.50 -14.56 4.49
CA VAL A 216 32.10 -13.39 5.29
C VAL A 216 30.74 -12.84 4.83
N VAL A 217 30.54 -12.74 3.50
CA VAL A 217 29.26 -12.29 2.93
C VAL A 217 28.14 -13.27 3.31
N VAL A 218 28.37 -14.57 3.12
CA VAL A 218 27.38 -15.60 3.48
C VAL A 218 27.04 -15.57 4.97
N ALA A 219 28.06 -15.46 5.82
CA ALA A 219 27.84 -15.36 7.27
C ALA A 219 27.06 -14.10 7.64
N ALA A 220 27.41 -12.94 7.07
CA ALA A 220 26.74 -11.67 7.35
C ALA A 220 25.25 -11.72 6.95
N TYR A 221 24.94 -12.21 5.75
CA TYR A 221 23.53 -12.37 5.32
C TYR A 221 22.80 -13.45 6.14
N GLY A 222 23.48 -14.57 6.46
CA GLY A 222 22.91 -15.63 7.28
C GLY A 222 22.54 -15.13 8.68
N ILE A 223 23.46 -14.41 9.34
CA ILE A 223 23.20 -13.80 10.66
C ILE A 223 22.07 -12.76 10.55
N SER A 224 22.12 -11.87 9.56
CA SER A 224 21.06 -10.88 9.35
C SER A 224 19.69 -11.53 9.16
N SER A 225 19.63 -12.62 8.40
CA SER A 225 18.38 -13.37 8.17
C SER A 225 17.86 -14.04 9.44
N ILE A 226 18.74 -14.68 10.22
CA ILE A 226 18.37 -15.32 11.48
C ILE A 226 17.82 -14.27 12.46
N LEU A 227 18.50 -13.15 12.60
CA LEU A 227 18.04 -12.05 13.46
C LEU A 227 16.73 -11.43 12.97
N PHE A 228 16.60 -11.23 11.65
CA PHE A 228 15.37 -10.72 11.05
C PHE A 228 14.18 -11.63 11.35
N PHE A 229 14.29 -12.93 11.08
CA PHE A 229 13.18 -13.86 11.35
C PHE A 229 12.90 -13.99 12.85
N GLY A 230 13.95 -13.97 13.69
CA GLY A 230 13.78 -13.91 15.13
C GLY A 230 12.92 -12.71 15.54
N THR A 231 13.30 -11.51 15.13
CA THR A 231 12.55 -10.28 15.44
C THR A 231 11.13 -10.31 14.83
N TYR A 232 11.00 -10.76 13.58
CA TYR A 232 9.74 -10.77 12.85
C TYR A 232 8.66 -11.63 13.55
N PHE A 233 9.05 -12.83 14.01
CA PHE A 233 8.11 -13.75 14.66
C PHE A 233 7.95 -13.56 16.18
N THR A 234 8.67 -12.60 16.77
CA THR A 234 8.56 -12.30 18.21
C THR A 234 8.16 -10.85 18.44
N THR A 235 9.12 -9.98 18.65
CA THR A 235 8.89 -8.57 19.03
C THR A 235 8.03 -7.80 18.01
N TYR A 236 8.35 -7.93 16.71
CA TYR A 236 7.58 -7.25 15.69
C TYR A 236 6.17 -7.82 15.53
N ALA A 237 6.01 -9.13 15.69
CA ALA A 237 4.68 -9.75 15.68
C ALA A 237 3.80 -9.24 16.83
N GLU A 238 4.38 -9.01 18.00
CA GLU A 238 3.66 -8.45 19.15
C GLU A 238 3.31 -6.98 18.92
N GLU A 239 4.28 -6.16 18.51
CA GLU A 239 4.07 -4.75 18.19
C GLU A 239 3.06 -4.55 17.04
N SER A 240 2.97 -5.51 16.10
CA SER A 240 2.05 -5.41 14.98
C SER A 240 0.57 -5.57 15.35
N ARG A 241 0.25 -6.14 16.50
CA ARG A 241 -1.13 -6.38 16.95
C ARG A 241 -1.94 -5.09 17.02
N GLU A 242 -1.36 -4.04 17.59
CA GLU A 242 -1.97 -2.72 17.69
C GLU A 242 -2.26 -2.13 16.29
N TYR A 243 -1.25 -2.13 15.41
CA TYR A 243 -1.38 -1.57 14.06
C TYR A 243 -2.33 -2.36 13.15
N TYR A 244 -2.57 -3.64 13.42
CA TYR A 244 -3.56 -4.46 12.71
C TYR A 244 -4.90 -4.51 13.45
N ASN A 245 -5.12 -3.62 14.42
CA ASN A 245 -6.38 -3.41 15.13
C ASN A 245 -6.95 -4.70 15.77
N LYS A 246 -6.05 -5.55 16.34
CA LYS A 246 -6.45 -6.83 16.90
C LYS A 246 -7.49 -6.66 18.00
N ASP A 247 -7.22 -5.78 18.97
CA ASP A 247 -8.09 -5.57 20.13
C ASP A 247 -9.46 -5.03 19.71
N PHE A 248 -9.50 -4.14 18.71
CA PHE A 248 -10.75 -3.69 18.09
C PHE A 248 -11.56 -4.86 17.50
N MET A 249 -10.88 -5.70 16.71
CA MET A 249 -11.55 -6.85 16.07
C MET A 249 -12.06 -7.85 17.09
N GLU A 250 -11.29 -8.11 18.14
CA GLU A 250 -11.71 -9.00 19.23
C GLU A 250 -12.90 -8.42 20.01
N ALA A 251 -12.86 -7.12 20.32
CA ALA A 251 -13.97 -6.44 21.00
C ALA A 251 -15.27 -6.46 20.20
N VAL A 252 -15.19 -6.18 18.89
CA VAL A 252 -16.37 -6.22 18.02
C VAL A 252 -16.89 -7.64 17.84
N ALA A 253 -16.00 -8.66 17.75
CA ALA A 253 -16.43 -10.05 17.66
C ALA A 253 -17.14 -10.51 18.94
N GLU A 254 -16.62 -10.10 20.11
CA GLU A 254 -17.24 -10.37 21.40
C GLU A 254 -18.60 -9.70 21.49
N ALA A 255 -18.69 -8.40 21.17
CA ALA A 255 -19.94 -7.65 21.14
C ALA A 255 -20.98 -8.28 20.20
N ASP A 256 -20.59 -8.75 19.02
CA ASP A 256 -21.51 -9.41 18.07
C ASP A 256 -21.99 -10.78 18.56
N SER A 257 -21.24 -11.42 19.45
CA SER A 257 -21.59 -12.72 20.04
C SER A 257 -22.63 -12.62 21.16
N LEU A 258 -22.81 -11.43 21.74
CA LEU A 258 -23.81 -11.15 22.80
C LEU A 258 -25.18 -10.96 22.15
N GLU A 259 -25.96 -12.04 22.05
CA GLU A 259 -27.23 -12.09 21.34
C GLU A 259 -28.35 -11.28 22.01
N GLU A 260 -28.19 -10.91 23.29
CA GLU A 260 -29.14 -10.06 24.01
C GLU A 260 -29.19 -8.61 23.51
N TYR A 261 -28.18 -8.14 22.78
CA TYR A 261 -28.14 -6.79 22.24
C TYR A 261 -28.47 -6.80 20.74
N GLU A 262 -29.59 -6.16 20.38
CA GLU A 262 -30.01 -6.07 18.99
C GLU A 262 -29.18 -5.04 18.20
N SER A 263 -28.69 -3.98 18.85
CA SER A 263 -27.94 -2.89 18.24
C SER A 263 -26.55 -2.73 18.86
N LEU A 264 -25.53 -2.57 18.02
CA LEU A 264 -24.15 -2.37 18.40
C LEU A 264 -23.69 -0.97 17.94
N TYR A 265 -23.20 -0.17 18.87
CA TYR A 265 -22.67 1.18 18.61
C TYR A 265 -21.15 1.12 18.70
N ILE A 266 -20.48 1.18 17.56
CA ILE A 266 -19.06 0.88 17.42
C ILE A 266 -18.27 2.15 17.18
N THR A 267 -17.29 2.45 18.01
CA THR A 267 -16.42 3.61 17.83
C THR A 267 -15.68 3.58 16.50
N GLY A 268 -15.55 4.75 15.84
CA GLY A 268 -14.67 4.95 14.70
C GLY A 268 -13.17 5.06 15.09
N ASN A 269 -12.85 5.00 16.39
CA ASN A 269 -11.49 5.14 16.90
C ASN A 269 -10.77 3.77 16.99
N LEU A 270 -9.68 3.65 16.22
CA LEU A 270 -8.83 2.46 16.21
C LEU A 270 -7.61 2.59 17.15
N GLY A 271 -7.61 3.57 18.04
CA GLY A 271 -6.52 3.86 18.97
C GLY A 271 -5.43 4.73 18.33
N TRP A 272 -4.87 4.31 17.21
CA TRP A 272 -3.83 5.04 16.48
C TRP A 272 -4.36 5.93 15.34
N GLN A 273 -5.60 5.74 14.91
CA GLN A 273 -6.29 6.57 13.92
C GLN A 273 -7.80 6.54 14.10
N PHE A 274 -8.44 7.61 13.67
CA PHE A 274 -9.88 7.71 13.56
C PHE A 274 -10.30 7.44 12.11
N ASN A 275 -11.01 6.34 11.83
CA ASN A 275 -11.37 5.96 10.47
C ASN A 275 -12.62 5.06 10.42
N ARG A 276 -13.77 5.67 10.15
CA ARG A 276 -15.07 4.96 10.06
C ARG A 276 -15.07 3.84 9.02
N ASP A 277 -14.52 4.11 7.83
CA ASP A 277 -14.56 3.14 6.74
C ASP A 277 -13.71 1.91 7.09
N ALA A 278 -12.59 2.12 7.80
CA ALA A 278 -11.77 1.01 8.29
C ALA A 278 -12.48 0.22 9.39
N THR A 279 -13.16 0.88 10.34
CA THR A 279 -13.92 0.19 11.40
C THR A 279 -15.07 -0.60 10.82
N GLU A 280 -15.80 -0.05 9.83
CA GLU A 280 -16.88 -0.76 9.14
C GLU A 280 -16.36 -2.01 8.41
N ILE A 281 -15.29 -1.91 7.64
CA ILE A 281 -14.69 -3.05 6.92
C ILE A 281 -14.18 -4.12 7.91
N LEU A 282 -13.52 -3.71 8.99
CA LEU A 282 -13.03 -4.64 10.02
C LEU A 282 -14.18 -5.36 10.73
N THR A 283 -15.28 -4.64 11.03
CA THR A 283 -16.51 -5.24 11.58
C THR A 283 -17.08 -6.29 10.64
N GLN A 284 -17.23 -5.95 9.35
CA GLN A 284 -17.73 -6.89 8.35
C GLN A 284 -16.84 -8.14 8.26
N TYR A 285 -15.53 -7.95 8.34
CA TYR A 285 -14.57 -9.05 8.27
C TYR A 285 -14.63 -9.96 9.49
N VAL A 286 -14.59 -9.41 10.70
CA VAL A 286 -14.51 -10.21 11.95
C VAL A 286 -15.82 -10.90 12.30
N CYS A 287 -16.94 -10.21 12.09
CA CYS A 287 -18.29 -10.78 12.28
C CYS A 287 -18.72 -11.66 11.10
N LYS A 288 -17.88 -11.81 10.06
CA LYS A 288 -18.15 -12.61 8.83
C LYS A 288 -19.48 -12.25 8.18
N ILE A 289 -19.73 -10.97 8.02
CA ILE A 289 -21.00 -10.42 7.53
C ILE A 289 -21.19 -10.81 6.06
N ASP A 290 -22.33 -11.45 5.77
CA ASP A 290 -22.70 -11.84 4.41
C ASP A 290 -22.97 -10.62 3.52
N ALA A 291 -22.46 -10.62 2.30
CA ALA A 291 -22.62 -9.52 1.35
C ALA A 291 -24.10 -9.20 1.04
N GLN A 292 -24.99 -10.20 1.03
CA GLN A 292 -26.42 -9.99 0.79
C GLN A 292 -27.08 -9.30 1.98
N TYR A 293 -26.67 -9.64 3.20
CA TYR A 293 -27.14 -8.98 4.42
C TYR A 293 -26.66 -7.53 4.47
N TYR A 294 -25.38 -7.28 4.23
CA TYR A 294 -24.82 -5.93 4.14
C TYR A 294 -25.54 -5.05 3.10
N GLN A 295 -25.91 -5.64 1.95
CA GLN A 295 -26.65 -4.95 0.89
C GLN A 295 -28.15 -4.78 1.17
N GLY A 296 -28.66 -5.21 2.30
CA GLY A 296 -30.09 -5.15 2.65
C GLY A 296 -30.97 -6.10 1.82
N LYS A 297 -30.38 -7.16 1.24
CA LYS A 297 -31.10 -8.16 0.44
C LYS A 297 -31.51 -9.41 1.23
N SER A 298 -31.02 -9.54 2.45
CA SER A 298 -31.29 -10.65 3.36
C SER A 298 -31.23 -10.15 4.81
N ASN A 299 -32.01 -10.76 5.70
CA ASN A 299 -31.90 -10.57 7.16
C ASN A 299 -31.10 -11.73 7.81
N VAL A 300 -30.42 -12.54 7.01
CA VAL A 300 -29.60 -13.65 7.52
C VAL A 300 -28.13 -13.36 7.20
N SER A 301 -27.28 -13.44 8.22
CA SER A 301 -25.84 -13.36 8.10
C SER A 301 -25.18 -14.40 9.01
N ASN A 302 -24.17 -15.10 8.50
CA ASN A 302 -23.46 -16.16 9.22
C ASN A 302 -24.42 -17.20 9.88
N GLY A 303 -25.54 -17.53 9.20
CA GLY A 303 -26.53 -18.48 9.67
C GLY A 303 -27.45 -17.97 10.79
N ARG A 304 -27.34 -16.70 11.20
CA ARG A 304 -28.21 -16.06 12.19
C ARG A 304 -29.23 -15.14 11.50
N GLU A 305 -30.47 -15.12 11.97
CA GLU A 305 -31.44 -14.10 11.62
C GLU A 305 -31.20 -12.86 12.48
N LEU A 306 -31.00 -11.72 11.87
CA LEU A 306 -30.56 -10.47 12.50
C LEU A 306 -31.48 -9.31 12.08
N PRO A 307 -31.55 -8.20 12.84
CA PRO A 307 -32.10 -6.94 12.39
C PRO A 307 -31.45 -6.48 11.07
N ALA A 308 -32.02 -5.50 10.38
CA ALA A 308 -31.34 -4.99 9.19
C ALA A 308 -29.94 -4.45 9.53
N TYR A 309 -28.99 -4.54 8.60
CA TYR A 309 -27.59 -4.17 8.85
C TYR A 309 -27.46 -2.77 9.46
N ALA A 310 -28.21 -1.79 8.94
CA ALA A 310 -28.17 -0.42 9.41
C ALA A 310 -28.81 -0.22 10.80
N ASP A 311 -29.69 -1.15 11.23
CA ASP A 311 -30.31 -1.12 12.55
C ASP A 311 -29.49 -1.84 13.61
N ARG A 312 -28.60 -2.77 13.17
CA ARG A 312 -27.72 -3.52 14.07
C ARG A 312 -26.37 -2.85 14.26
N TYR A 313 -25.71 -2.36 13.20
CA TYR A 313 -24.34 -1.84 13.27
C TYR A 313 -24.31 -0.33 13.05
N HIS A 314 -24.07 0.43 14.12
CA HIS A 314 -23.96 1.88 14.11
C HIS A 314 -22.52 2.30 14.36
N TYR A 315 -21.96 3.13 13.49
CA TYR A 315 -20.60 3.63 13.64
C TYR A 315 -20.62 5.06 14.18
N ILE A 316 -20.01 5.26 15.34
CA ILE A 316 -20.11 6.49 16.12
C ILE A 316 -18.77 7.23 16.23
N TYR A 317 -18.87 8.53 16.48
CA TYR A 317 -17.77 9.43 16.76
C TYR A 317 -17.97 10.06 18.14
N PRO A 318 -17.47 9.45 19.24
CA PRO A 318 -17.74 9.90 20.60
C PRO A 318 -17.44 11.38 20.84
N GLU A 319 -16.32 11.89 20.30
CA GLU A 319 -15.94 13.32 20.40
C GLU A 319 -17.01 14.28 19.83
N GLN A 320 -17.67 13.88 18.73
CA GLN A 320 -18.63 14.72 18.01
C GLN A 320 -20.07 14.52 18.49
N GLN A 321 -20.38 13.38 19.07
CA GLN A 321 -21.72 12.91 19.39
C GLN A 321 -21.96 12.73 20.89
N ALA A 322 -21.04 13.18 21.75
CA ALA A 322 -21.08 12.93 23.19
C ALA A 322 -22.45 13.23 23.84
N ALA A 323 -23.06 14.37 23.49
CA ALA A 323 -24.36 14.81 24.04
C ALA A 323 -25.54 13.94 23.59
N GLU A 324 -25.42 13.21 22.47
CA GLU A 324 -26.50 12.42 21.88
C GLU A 324 -26.33 10.91 22.16
N LEU A 325 -25.17 10.49 22.63
CA LEU A 325 -24.82 9.06 22.77
C LEU A 325 -25.81 8.31 23.67
N VAL A 326 -26.25 8.89 24.77
CA VAL A 326 -27.18 8.24 25.70
C VAL A 326 -28.48 7.90 24.99
N GLU A 327 -29.07 8.87 24.25
CA GLU A 327 -30.30 8.67 23.51
C GLU A 327 -30.12 7.73 22.33
N MET A 328 -28.99 7.83 21.65
CA MET A 328 -28.65 6.96 20.51
C MET A 328 -28.48 5.51 20.92
N VAL A 329 -27.70 5.23 21.98
CA VAL A 329 -27.37 3.87 22.40
C VAL A 329 -28.56 3.18 23.04
N GLY A 330 -29.33 3.86 23.93
CA GLY A 330 -30.49 3.28 24.62
C GLY A 330 -30.15 1.94 25.25
N ASP A 331 -30.87 0.87 24.89
CA ASP A 331 -30.64 -0.49 25.35
C ASP A 331 -29.59 -1.27 24.54
N GLY A 332 -28.92 -0.61 23.60
CA GLY A 332 -27.86 -1.20 22.76
C GLY A 332 -26.52 -1.36 23.49
N LEU A 333 -25.59 -2.05 22.85
CA LEU A 333 -24.23 -2.24 23.36
C LEU A 333 -23.26 -1.26 22.68
N LEU A 334 -22.50 -0.54 23.50
CA LEU A 334 -21.48 0.42 23.03
C LEU A 334 -20.09 -0.23 23.08
N VAL A 335 -19.41 -0.31 21.95
CA VAL A 335 -18.01 -0.69 21.83
C VAL A 335 -17.18 0.59 21.75
N LEU A 336 -16.41 0.88 22.80
CA LEU A 336 -15.70 2.14 22.97
C LEU A 336 -14.21 1.92 23.17
N TYR A 337 -13.35 2.73 22.52
CA TYR A 337 -11.94 2.78 22.86
C TYR A 337 -11.75 3.48 24.22
N GLN A 338 -10.89 2.93 25.10
CA GLN A 338 -10.69 3.50 26.45
C GLN A 338 -10.31 4.98 26.43
N GLY A 339 -9.56 5.42 25.42
CA GLY A 339 -9.21 6.83 25.24
C GLY A 339 -10.40 7.75 24.96
N ASP A 340 -11.54 7.20 24.51
CA ASP A 340 -12.76 7.96 24.23
C ASP A 340 -13.60 8.20 25.50
N LEU A 341 -13.26 7.59 26.62
CA LEU A 341 -13.96 7.83 27.90
C LEU A 341 -13.95 9.31 28.32
N GLN A 342 -12.95 10.06 27.89
CA GLN A 342 -12.88 11.51 28.15
C GLN A 342 -14.05 12.31 27.54
N TYR A 343 -14.78 11.73 26.57
CA TYR A 343 -15.95 12.34 25.92
C TYR A 343 -17.27 11.84 26.49
N ILE A 344 -17.22 10.90 27.46
CA ILE A 344 -18.40 10.27 28.06
C ILE A 344 -18.71 10.99 29.37
N ASP A 345 -19.92 11.56 29.48
CA ASP A 345 -20.41 12.29 30.66
C ASP A 345 -21.63 11.64 31.34
N PHE A 346 -21.98 10.41 30.93
CA PHE A 346 -23.09 9.64 31.47
C PHE A 346 -22.61 8.41 32.27
N SER A 347 -23.50 7.87 33.12
CA SER A 347 -23.26 6.64 33.86
C SER A 347 -23.41 5.42 32.96
N TYR A 348 -22.49 4.46 33.10
CA TYR A 348 -22.48 3.24 32.31
C TYR A 348 -22.09 2.02 33.16
N ASP A 349 -22.51 0.86 32.72
CA ASP A 349 -22.01 -0.42 33.24
C ASP A 349 -21.06 -1.06 32.24
N VAL A 350 -19.97 -1.61 32.75
CA VAL A 350 -19.00 -2.35 31.92
C VAL A 350 -19.46 -3.78 31.81
N VAL A 351 -19.81 -4.22 30.60
CA VAL A 351 -20.19 -5.60 30.29
C VAL A 351 -18.94 -6.47 30.15
N ASP A 352 -17.95 -5.97 29.39
CA ASP A 352 -16.66 -6.66 29.22
C ASP A 352 -15.55 -5.65 28.84
N THR A 353 -14.29 -6.13 28.94
CA THR A 353 -13.09 -5.36 28.56
C THR A 353 -12.19 -6.23 27.69
N VAL A 354 -11.96 -5.81 26.46
CA VAL A 354 -11.16 -6.53 25.47
C VAL A 354 -9.99 -5.65 25.03
N GLY A 355 -8.80 -5.92 25.54
CA GLY A 355 -7.63 -5.07 25.30
C GLY A 355 -7.90 -3.62 25.71
N ASP A 356 -7.73 -2.70 24.77
CA ASP A 356 -7.98 -1.27 24.96
C ASP A 356 -9.44 -0.85 24.69
N TYR A 357 -10.36 -1.78 24.52
CA TYR A 357 -11.77 -1.53 24.25
C TYR A 357 -12.68 -1.98 25.40
N LEU A 358 -13.74 -1.24 25.61
CA LEU A 358 -14.77 -1.50 26.59
C LEU A 358 -16.09 -1.79 25.88
N LEU A 359 -16.80 -2.80 26.36
CA LEU A 359 -18.18 -3.08 26.02
C LEU A 359 -19.06 -2.50 27.15
N LEU A 360 -19.87 -1.52 26.82
CA LEU A 360 -20.62 -0.72 27.81
C LEU A 360 -22.12 -0.72 27.53
N THR A 361 -22.92 -0.65 28.60
CA THR A 361 -24.33 -0.29 28.52
C THR A 361 -24.56 1.02 29.25
N VAL A 362 -25.53 1.81 28.76
CA VAL A 362 -25.94 3.06 29.42
C VAL A 362 -26.79 2.73 30.65
N GLN A 363 -26.47 3.35 31.79
CA GLN A 363 -27.33 3.25 32.97
C GLN A 363 -28.51 4.21 32.82
N ASN A 364 -29.72 3.67 32.89
CA ASN A 364 -31.00 4.44 32.88
C ASN A 364 -31.25 5.12 34.21
#